data_f847fc7edcb9a8c27cd4bec1dfbc1767
#
_entry.id   f847fc7edcb9a8c27cd4bec1dfbc1767
#
_cell.length_a   1.000
_cell.length_b   1.000
_cell.length_c   1.000
_cell.angle_alpha   90.00
_cell.angle_beta   90.00
_cell.angle_gamma   90.00
#
_symmetry.space_group_name_H-M   'P 1'
#
loop_
_entity.id
_entity.type
_entity.pdbx_description
1 polymer ?
#
loop_
_entity_poly.entity_id
_entity_poly.type
_entity_poly.pdbx_seq_one_letter_code
_entity_poly.pdbx_strand_id
1 'polypeptide(L)'
;MSKLIWDAVGERTYESGVDHGILFVNEVGTYGAGEVWNGLSNVTESPSGAEATAIWADNIKYLNLYSAEEYGLTIEAYMFPDKFKECNGMASLGTGVNIGQQTRKSFAFAYRTRIGNDLNESAGEKIHIAYGCRAGTTEISHGTVNDSPEAAQFSWEVTTTPVPVEGFQPTSNVEIDSTLVDETKYNQLLAILEGTDDTYTKLESQPADWTTNYTDYYTKSGDTYTKVPEGSGAPTWAADTYYSKTEGTASRLPSIAEIQTLFSAG
;
A
#
# COMPACT_ATOMS: atom_id res chain seq x y z
N MET A 1 -5.23 8.75 40.31
CA MET A 1 -4.12 7.97 39.68
C MET A 1 -4.47 6.50 39.85
N SER A 2 -4.61 5.78 38.75
CA SER A 2 -4.87 4.34 38.80
C SER A 2 -3.55 3.58 38.93
N LYS A 3 -3.57 2.46 39.66
CA LYS A 3 -2.44 1.54 39.77
C LYS A 3 -2.17 0.92 38.40
N LEU A 4 -0.90 0.81 38.03
CA LEU A 4 -0.51 0.09 36.82
C LEU A 4 -0.87 -1.40 36.99
N ILE A 5 -1.45 -1.98 35.95
CA ILE A 5 -1.82 -3.39 35.87
C ILE A 5 -1.10 -3.94 34.65
N TRP A 6 -0.42 -5.07 34.80
CA TRP A 6 0.25 -5.77 33.69
C TRP A 6 -0.52 -7.02 33.32
N ASP A 7 -0.40 -7.44 32.09
CA ASP A 7 -0.94 -8.70 31.56
C ASP A 7 -2.46 -8.87 31.78
N ALA A 8 -3.22 -7.78 31.72
CA ALA A 8 -4.67 -7.87 31.74
C ALA A 8 -5.17 -8.70 30.54
N VAL A 9 -6.21 -9.47 30.76
CA VAL A 9 -6.83 -10.31 29.71
C VAL A 9 -7.40 -9.40 28.62
N GLY A 10 -7.03 -9.66 27.35
CA GLY A 10 -7.38 -8.85 26.19
C GLY A 10 -6.37 -7.75 25.84
N GLU A 11 -5.41 -7.46 26.74
CA GLU A 11 -4.38 -6.42 26.53
C GLU A 11 -3.00 -6.99 26.12
N ARG A 12 -2.88 -8.31 26.00
CA ARG A 12 -1.65 -8.98 25.54
C ARG A 12 -1.62 -9.02 24.03
N THR A 13 -1.27 -7.88 23.42
CA THR A 13 -1.23 -7.74 21.98
C THR A 13 0.07 -8.24 21.39
N TYR A 14 0.01 -8.75 20.16
CA TYR A 14 1.16 -9.13 19.35
C TYR A 14 0.90 -8.78 17.88
N GLU A 15 1.98 -8.61 17.14
CA GLU A 15 1.94 -8.37 15.70
C GLU A 15 2.51 -9.57 14.97
N SER A 16 1.89 -9.96 13.86
CA SER A 16 2.28 -11.15 13.10
C SER A 16 1.85 -11.08 11.64
N GLY A 17 2.55 -11.86 10.82
CA GLY A 17 2.25 -12.02 9.41
C GLY A 17 2.56 -10.77 8.58
N VAL A 18 2.60 -10.96 7.28
CA VAL A 18 2.71 -9.91 6.28
C VAL A 18 1.84 -10.28 5.10
N ASP A 19 1.00 -9.35 4.67
CA ASP A 19 0.14 -9.53 3.50
C ASP A 19 -0.17 -8.18 2.80
N HIS A 20 -1.00 -8.20 1.76
CA HIS A 20 -1.50 -7.03 1.04
C HIS A 20 -0.38 -6.07 0.59
N GLY A 21 0.71 -6.62 0.02
CA GLY A 21 1.76 -5.80 -0.57
C GLY A 21 1.24 -5.01 -1.77
N ILE A 22 1.57 -3.72 -1.81
CA ILE A 22 1.26 -2.83 -2.94
C ILE A 22 2.53 -2.09 -3.34
N LEU A 23 2.86 -2.18 -4.62
CA LEU A 23 3.98 -1.48 -5.23
C LEU A 23 3.47 -0.24 -5.98
N PHE A 24 4.08 0.91 -5.73
CA PHE A 24 3.84 2.14 -6.48
C PHE A 24 5.15 2.58 -7.14
N VAL A 25 5.27 2.42 -8.45
CA VAL A 25 6.47 2.79 -9.19
C VAL A 25 6.49 4.29 -9.45
N ASN A 26 7.63 4.94 -9.24
CA ASN A 26 7.80 6.37 -9.53
C ASN A 26 8.02 6.57 -11.04
N GLU A 27 7.07 7.25 -11.66
CA GLU A 27 7.08 7.60 -13.07
C GLU A 27 7.41 9.10 -13.20
N VAL A 28 8.74 9.41 -13.25
CA VAL A 28 9.23 10.80 -13.46
C VAL A 28 8.71 11.79 -12.41
N GLY A 29 8.78 11.42 -11.13
CA GLY A 29 8.41 12.29 -10.00
C GLY A 29 6.95 12.13 -9.53
N THR A 30 6.16 11.28 -10.18
CA THR A 30 4.80 10.95 -9.75
C THR A 30 4.68 9.43 -9.61
N TYR A 31 4.04 8.97 -8.56
CA TYR A 31 3.78 7.54 -8.39
C TYR A 31 2.60 7.10 -9.27
N GLY A 32 2.78 6.00 -10.00
CA GLY A 32 1.73 5.37 -10.79
C GLY A 32 0.67 4.69 -9.92
N ALA A 33 -0.30 4.05 -10.57
CA ALA A 33 -1.28 3.21 -9.89
C ALA A 33 -0.59 2.05 -9.17
N GLY A 34 -1.18 1.60 -8.05
CA GLY A 34 -0.68 0.48 -7.27
C GLY A 34 -0.75 -0.84 -8.03
N GLU A 35 0.31 -1.63 -7.89
CA GLU A 35 0.37 -3.00 -8.37
C GLU A 35 0.40 -3.96 -7.19
N VAL A 36 -0.45 -4.97 -7.21
CA VAL A 36 -0.50 -5.98 -6.14
C VAL A 36 0.79 -6.79 -6.09
N TRP A 37 1.39 -6.88 -4.92
CA TRP A 37 2.56 -7.72 -4.68
C TRP A 37 2.17 -8.96 -3.86
N ASN A 38 1.92 -10.06 -4.55
CA ASN A 38 1.62 -11.34 -3.94
C ASN A 38 2.90 -12.11 -3.59
N GLY A 39 2.76 -13.05 -2.66
CA GLY A 39 3.84 -13.98 -2.30
C GLY A 39 4.88 -13.39 -1.37
N LEU A 40 4.58 -12.31 -0.66
CA LEU A 40 5.42 -11.81 0.42
C LEU A 40 5.61 -12.89 1.49
N SER A 41 6.83 -13.14 1.87
CA SER A 41 7.19 -14.07 2.95
C SER A 41 7.66 -13.34 4.20
N ASN A 42 8.36 -12.21 4.02
CA ASN A 42 8.87 -11.40 5.12
C ASN A 42 9.13 -9.96 4.66
N VAL A 43 8.93 -9.01 5.55
CA VAL A 43 9.42 -7.63 5.43
C VAL A 43 10.13 -7.30 6.73
N THR A 44 11.42 -6.97 6.64
CA THR A 44 12.23 -6.60 7.80
C THR A 44 12.59 -5.13 7.68
N GLU A 45 12.18 -4.33 8.65
CA GLU A 45 12.62 -2.94 8.78
C GLU A 45 14.00 -2.90 9.42
N SER A 46 14.91 -2.14 8.82
CA SER A 46 16.32 -2.06 9.21
C SER A 46 16.76 -0.60 9.28
N PRO A 47 16.29 0.16 10.27
CA PRO A 47 16.76 1.52 10.48
C PRO A 47 18.25 1.51 10.83
N SER A 48 18.98 2.49 10.33
CA SER A 48 20.41 2.68 10.56
C SER A 48 20.73 4.16 10.84
N GLY A 49 21.95 4.47 11.20
CA GLY A 49 22.33 5.83 11.59
C GLY A 49 21.94 6.14 13.04
N ALA A 50 21.65 7.39 13.35
CA ALA A 50 21.38 7.90 14.70
C ALA A 50 22.48 7.57 15.74
N GLU A 51 23.68 7.25 15.29
CA GLU A 51 24.81 6.94 16.17
C GLU A 51 25.31 8.20 16.88
N ALA A 52 25.57 8.04 18.18
CA ALA A 52 26.07 9.10 19.01
C ALA A 52 27.60 9.26 18.89
N THR A 53 28.06 10.36 18.30
CA THR A 53 29.46 10.74 18.34
C THR A 53 29.74 11.63 19.56
N ALA A 54 30.54 11.12 20.48
CA ALA A 54 30.90 11.84 21.70
C ALA A 54 31.92 12.96 21.42
N ILE A 55 31.63 14.18 21.84
CA ILE A 55 32.59 15.28 21.87
C ILE A 55 33.11 15.42 23.30
N TRP A 56 34.41 15.48 23.44
CA TRP A 56 35.12 15.64 24.70
C TRP A 56 35.73 17.02 24.82
N ALA A 57 35.51 17.69 25.94
CA ALA A 57 36.15 18.96 26.31
C ALA A 57 36.40 18.97 27.83
N ASP A 58 37.41 19.70 28.30
CA ASP A 58 37.76 19.83 29.70
C ASP A 58 37.91 18.46 30.45
N ASN A 59 38.39 17.42 29.76
CA ASN A 59 38.57 16.06 30.23
C ASN A 59 37.25 15.33 30.62
N ILE A 60 36.10 15.82 30.17
CA ILE A 60 34.79 15.19 30.34
C ILE A 60 34.09 15.02 29.00
N LYS A 61 33.14 14.10 28.96
CA LYS A 61 32.23 13.97 27.80
C LYS A 61 31.31 15.19 27.78
N TYR A 62 31.58 16.14 26.88
CA TYR A 62 30.90 17.43 26.82
C TYR A 62 29.48 17.30 26.23
N LEU A 63 29.32 16.58 25.10
CA LEU A 63 28.04 16.31 24.50
C LEU A 63 28.12 15.10 23.54
N ASN A 64 26.94 14.61 23.09
CA ASN A 64 26.81 13.69 21.97
C ASN A 64 26.20 14.44 20.78
N LEU A 65 26.78 14.24 19.59
CA LEU A 65 26.13 14.56 18.33
C LEU A 65 25.51 13.29 17.77
N TYR A 66 24.30 13.39 17.26
CA TYR A 66 23.59 12.29 16.61
C TYR A 66 23.51 12.56 15.10
N SER A 67 23.82 11.56 14.28
CA SER A 67 23.52 11.59 12.86
C SER A 67 22.02 11.44 12.61
N ALA A 68 21.57 11.79 11.41
CA ALA A 68 20.19 11.48 11.01
C ALA A 68 19.98 9.96 10.93
N GLU A 69 18.80 9.49 11.28
CA GLU A 69 18.37 8.12 11.06
C GLU A 69 18.08 7.91 9.56
N GLU A 70 18.52 6.79 9.03
CA GLU A 70 18.20 6.31 7.70
C GLU A 70 17.28 5.10 7.83
N TYR A 71 16.12 5.16 7.19
CA TYR A 71 15.19 4.03 7.14
C TYR A 71 15.54 3.13 5.96
N GLY A 72 15.65 1.85 6.23
CA GLY A 72 15.84 0.80 5.23
C GLY A 72 14.91 -0.37 5.51
N LEU A 73 14.67 -1.20 4.52
CA LEU A 73 13.92 -2.44 4.70
C LEU A 73 14.44 -3.53 3.77
N THR A 74 14.20 -4.79 4.15
CA THR A 74 14.42 -5.95 3.31
C THR A 74 13.07 -6.58 2.99
N ILE A 75 12.78 -6.73 1.69
CA ILE A 75 11.56 -7.38 1.21
C ILE A 75 11.93 -8.79 0.73
N GLU A 76 11.26 -9.79 1.27
CA GLU A 76 11.41 -11.18 0.85
C GLU A 76 10.09 -11.71 0.30
N ALA A 77 10.14 -12.35 -0.86
CA ALA A 77 8.96 -12.86 -1.53
C ALA A 77 9.28 -14.07 -2.44
N TYR A 78 8.29 -14.89 -2.70
CA TYR A 78 8.40 -15.97 -3.69
C TYR A 78 8.11 -15.49 -5.10
N MET A 79 7.52 -14.32 -5.28
CA MET A 79 7.21 -13.70 -6.57
C MET A 79 7.17 -12.17 -6.44
N PHE A 80 7.21 -11.47 -7.56
CA PHE A 80 7.11 -10.01 -7.61
C PHE A 80 6.34 -9.56 -8.85
N PRO A 81 5.65 -8.41 -8.81
CA PRO A 81 4.89 -7.89 -9.94
C PRO A 81 5.81 -7.48 -11.10
N ASP A 82 5.30 -7.57 -12.33
CA ASP A 82 6.09 -7.27 -13.53
C ASP A 82 6.67 -5.86 -13.54
N LYS A 83 5.96 -4.87 -13.02
CA LYS A 83 6.47 -3.49 -12.90
C LYS A 83 7.66 -3.35 -11.97
N PHE A 84 7.83 -4.24 -10.98
CA PHE A 84 9.00 -4.21 -10.12
C PHE A 84 10.31 -4.48 -10.86
N LYS A 85 10.27 -5.12 -12.03
CA LYS A 85 11.43 -5.33 -12.89
C LYS A 85 12.17 -4.03 -13.18
N GLU A 86 11.45 -2.94 -13.42
CA GLU A 86 12.04 -1.61 -13.64
C GLU A 86 12.74 -1.06 -12.38
N CYS A 87 12.21 -1.36 -11.20
CA CYS A 87 12.84 -1.04 -9.92
C CYS A 87 14.04 -1.93 -9.62
N ASN A 88 14.06 -3.15 -10.16
CA ASN A 88 15.16 -4.10 -10.03
C ASN A 88 16.22 -4.00 -11.15
N GLY A 89 16.24 -2.93 -11.95
CA GLY A 89 17.24 -2.67 -12.98
C GLY A 89 17.05 -3.52 -14.22
N MET A 90 15.83 -3.83 -14.58
CA MET A 90 15.46 -4.47 -15.83
C MET A 90 14.65 -3.53 -16.71
N ALA A 91 14.72 -3.71 -18.03
CA ALA A 91 13.84 -3.04 -19.00
C ALA A 91 13.27 -4.05 -19.97
N SER A 92 12.05 -3.81 -20.42
CA SER A 92 11.38 -4.66 -21.41
C SER A 92 11.83 -4.31 -22.83
N LEU A 93 12.20 -5.31 -23.61
CA LEU A 93 12.41 -5.22 -25.06
C LEU A 93 11.17 -5.65 -25.85
N GLY A 94 10.19 -6.26 -25.17
CA GLY A 94 8.96 -6.78 -25.75
C GLY A 94 8.28 -7.71 -24.77
N THR A 95 7.09 -8.19 -25.08
CA THR A 95 6.31 -9.06 -24.21
C THR A 95 7.11 -10.29 -23.79
N GLY A 96 7.40 -10.41 -22.50
CA GLY A 96 8.15 -11.53 -21.94
C GLY A 96 9.68 -11.48 -22.14
N VAL A 97 10.22 -10.43 -22.78
CA VAL A 97 11.67 -10.28 -23.04
C VAL A 97 12.20 -9.08 -22.26
N ASN A 98 13.13 -9.33 -21.32
CA ASN A 98 13.70 -8.30 -20.47
C ASN A 98 15.25 -8.32 -20.56
N ILE A 99 15.84 -7.12 -20.43
CA ILE A 99 17.30 -6.93 -20.31
C ILE A 99 17.61 -6.39 -18.91
N GLY A 100 18.73 -6.81 -18.36
CA GLY A 100 19.25 -6.37 -17.07
C GLY A 100 20.19 -5.16 -17.18
N GLN A 101 20.78 -4.77 -16.04
CA GLN A 101 21.78 -3.69 -15.91
C GLN A 101 21.29 -2.32 -16.37
N GLN A 102 19.98 -2.06 -16.18
CA GLN A 102 19.34 -0.80 -16.53
C GLN A 102 19.22 0.10 -15.30
N THR A 103 18.92 1.38 -15.54
CA THR A 103 18.66 2.36 -14.46
C THR A 103 17.46 1.92 -13.66
N ARG A 104 17.64 1.83 -12.32
CA ARG A 104 16.57 1.46 -11.39
C ARG A 104 15.65 2.63 -11.13
N LYS A 105 14.35 2.43 -11.26
CA LYS A 105 13.34 3.38 -10.82
C LYS A 105 13.20 3.32 -9.29
N SER A 106 12.87 4.44 -8.67
CA SER A 106 12.41 4.47 -7.28
C SER A 106 10.94 4.03 -7.21
N PHE A 107 10.51 3.63 -6.04
CA PHE A 107 9.16 3.16 -5.80
C PHE A 107 8.72 3.51 -4.37
N ALA A 108 7.45 3.34 -4.07
CA ALA A 108 6.95 3.24 -2.72
C ALA A 108 6.32 1.86 -2.52
N PHE A 109 6.32 1.40 -1.29
CA PHE A 109 5.83 0.08 -0.93
C PHE A 109 4.92 0.17 0.27
N ALA A 110 3.72 -0.38 0.15
CA ALA A 110 2.81 -0.53 1.27
C ALA A 110 2.57 -2.02 1.53
N TYR A 111 2.42 -2.39 2.80
CA TYR A 111 2.10 -3.74 3.23
C TYR A 111 1.32 -3.70 4.54
N ARG A 112 0.75 -4.82 4.91
CA ARG A 112 -0.06 -4.94 6.09
C ARG A 112 0.44 -6.07 7.00
N THR A 113 0.40 -5.83 8.31
CA THR A 113 0.60 -6.83 9.35
C THR A 113 -0.68 -6.99 10.17
N ARG A 114 -0.83 -8.10 10.87
CA ARG A 114 -2.00 -8.41 11.70
C ARG A 114 -1.70 -8.19 13.16
N ILE A 115 -2.65 -7.58 13.86
CA ILE A 115 -2.62 -7.43 15.30
C ILE A 115 -3.55 -8.47 15.91
N GLY A 116 -3.01 -9.30 16.78
CA GLY A 116 -3.77 -10.24 17.59
C GLY A 116 -3.63 -9.94 19.07
N ASN A 117 -4.49 -10.54 19.88
CA ASN A 117 -4.37 -10.57 21.32
C ASN A 117 -4.72 -11.97 21.85
N ASP A 118 -4.63 -12.16 23.17
CA ASP A 118 -4.91 -13.42 23.85
C ASP A 118 -6.37 -13.89 23.76
N LEU A 119 -7.30 -13.08 23.25
CA LEU A 119 -8.71 -13.41 23.06
C LEU A 119 -9.09 -13.50 21.57
N ASN A 120 -8.39 -12.80 20.70
CA ASN A 120 -8.70 -12.69 19.27
C ASN A 120 -7.41 -12.60 18.45
N GLU A 121 -7.16 -13.59 17.59
CA GLU A 121 -6.00 -13.63 16.70
C GLU A 121 -6.06 -12.59 15.57
N SER A 122 -7.22 -11.97 15.36
CA SER A 122 -7.47 -10.92 14.36
C SER A 122 -8.17 -9.74 15.01
N ALA A 123 -7.54 -9.12 16.00
CA ALA A 123 -8.07 -7.96 16.72
C ALA A 123 -7.97 -6.67 15.90
N GLY A 124 -7.03 -6.60 14.97
CA GLY A 124 -6.82 -5.46 14.09
C GLY A 124 -5.70 -5.72 13.08
N GLU A 125 -5.32 -4.68 12.38
CA GLU A 125 -4.24 -4.71 11.41
C GLU A 125 -3.48 -3.38 11.41
N LYS A 126 -2.28 -3.42 10.89
CA LYS A 126 -1.42 -2.27 10.79
C LYS A 126 -0.96 -2.10 9.35
N ILE A 127 -1.12 -0.91 8.80
CA ILE A 127 -0.62 -0.54 7.48
C ILE A 127 0.73 0.13 7.65
N HIS A 128 1.70 -0.34 6.88
CA HIS A 128 3.03 0.24 6.76
C HIS A 128 3.20 0.80 5.36
N ILE A 129 3.70 2.03 5.23
CA ILE A 129 3.94 2.67 3.94
C ILE A 129 5.37 3.20 3.93
N ALA A 130 6.22 2.65 3.04
CA ALA A 130 7.57 3.11 2.82
C ALA A 130 7.66 3.96 1.56
N TYR A 131 8.18 5.18 1.71
CA TYR A 131 8.33 6.18 0.63
C TYR A 131 9.77 6.24 0.14
N GLY A 132 9.96 6.70 -1.10
CA GLY A 132 11.29 6.97 -1.65
C GLY A 132 12.20 5.76 -1.73
N CYS A 133 11.64 4.56 -1.85
CA CYS A 133 12.33 3.29 -1.88
C CYS A 133 13.18 3.11 -3.13
N ARG A 134 14.34 2.48 -2.98
CA ARG A 134 15.20 2.05 -4.07
C ARG A 134 15.82 0.69 -3.75
N ALA A 135 15.53 -0.30 -4.59
CA ALA A 135 16.08 -1.64 -4.42
C ALA A 135 17.58 -1.68 -4.74
N GLY A 136 18.35 -2.33 -3.89
CA GLY A 136 19.74 -2.65 -4.09
C GLY A 136 19.94 -3.77 -5.12
N THR A 137 21.20 -4.07 -5.44
CA THR A 137 21.54 -5.27 -6.22
C THR A 137 21.44 -6.50 -5.34
N THR A 138 20.75 -7.52 -5.83
CA THR A 138 20.47 -8.74 -5.06
C THR A 138 20.98 -9.98 -5.82
N GLU A 139 21.52 -10.94 -5.09
CA GLU A 139 21.83 -12.26 -5.61
C GLU A 139 20.52 -13.04 -5.80
N ILE A 140 20.37 -13.67 -6.96
CA ILE A 140 19.26 -14.58 -7.28
C ILE A 140 19.85 -15.96 -7.54
N SER A 141 19.42 -16.94 -6.76
CA SER A 141 19.83 -18.33 -6.90
C SER A 141 18.73 -19.17 -7.53
N HIS A 142 19.12 -19.99 -8.50
CA HIS A 142 18.22 -20.95 -9.16
C HIS A 142 18.77 -22.38 -8.91
N GLY A 143 18.11 -23.08 -7.98
CA GLY A 143 18.46 -24.47 -7.65
C GLY A 143 17.78 -25.47 -8.59
N THR A 144 18.38 -26.68 -8.69
CA THR A 144 17.74 -27.81 -9.35
C THR A 144 16.60 -28.37 -8.50
N VAL A 145 15.50 -28.74 -9.13
CA VAL A 145 14.41 -29.46 -8.46
C VAL A 145 14.85 -30.88 -8.16
N ASN A 146 14.74 -31.30 -6.92
CA ASN A 146 15.02 -32.65 -6.42
C ASN A 146 13.71 -33.29 -5.86
N ASP A 147 13.84 -34.36 -5.12
CA ASP A 147 12.74 -35.07 -4.44
C ASP A 147 12.10 -34.28 -3.27
N SER A 148 12.72 -33.18 -2.86
CA SER A 148 12.18 -32.20 -1.90
C SER A 148 12.15 -30.80 -2.56
N PRO A 149 11.18 -30.51 -3.43
CA PRO A 149 11.16 -29.23 -4.16
C PRO A 149 10.94 -28.05 -3.22
N GLU A 150 11.84 -27.07 -3.30
CA GLU A 150 11.73 -25.79 -2.58
C GLU A 150 11.49 -24.66 -3.58
N ALA A 151 10.60 -23.75 -3.23
CA ALA A 151 10.38 -22.55 -4.03
C ALA A 151 11.58 -21.59 -3.88
N ALA A 152 12.04 -21.01 -4.99
CA ALA A 152 13.04 -19.96 -4.93
C ALA A 152 12.47 -18.72 -4.23
N GLN A 153 13.15 -18.26 -3.18
CA GLN A 153 12.82 -17.04 -2.47
C GLN A 153 13.73 -15.92 -2.96
N PHE A 154 13.11 -14.77 -3.22
CA PHE A 154 13.82 -13.54 -3.59
C PHE A 154 13.91 -12.63 -2.36
N SER A 155 15.02 -11.90 -2.25
CA SER A 155 15.26 -10.94 -1.18
C SER A 155 15.85 -9.67 -1.78
N TRP A 156 15.31 -8.51 -1.43
CA TRP A 156 15.79 -7.20 -1.88
C TRP A 156 16.05 -6.31 -0.68
N GLU A 157 17.28 -5.85 -0.57
CA GLU A 157 17.66 -4.77 0.32
C GLU A 157 17.20 -3.44 -0.29
N VAL A 158 16.45 -2.66 0.46
CA VAL A 158 15.82 -1.41 0.01
C VAL A 158 16.31 -0.27 0.87
N THR A 159 16.90 0.72 0.24
CA THR A 159 17.21 2.01 0.86
C THR A 159 16.12 3.02 0.56
N THR A 160 15.96 4.03 1.40
CA THR A 160 14.92 5.03 1.21
C THR A 160 15.50 6.45 1.16
N THR A 161 14.72 7.35 0.59
CA THR A 161 14.99 8.79 0.63
C THR A 161 13.83 9.47 1.33
N PRO A 162 14.06 10.11 2.50
CA PRO A 162 12.99 10.74 3.25
C PRO A 162 12.27 11.83 2.46
N VAL A 163 10.96 11.93 2.66
CA VAL A 163 10.12 12.99 2.10
C VAL A 163 9.80 14.05 3.16
N PRO A 164 9.72 15.34 2.80
CA PRO A 164 9.38 16.39 3.75
C PRO A 164 7.99 16.22 4.34
N VAL A 165 7.87 16.50 5.65
CA VAL A 165 6.58 16.48 6.37
C VAL A 165 6.41 17.80 7.09
N GLU A 166 5.29 18.48 6.88
CA GLU A 166 5.04 19.77 7.51
C GLU A 166 4.93 19.62 9.05
N GLY A 167 5.73 20.40 9.76
CA GLY A 167 5.77 20.37 11.23
C GLY A 167 6.58 19.22 11.85
N PHE A 168 7.16 18.34 11.06
CA PHE A 168 7.96 17.20 11.51
C PHE A 168 9.30 17.09 10.76
N GLN A 169 10.14 16.17 11.21
CA GLN A 169 11.33 15.79 10.45
C GLN A 169 10.92 15.01 9.18
N PRO A 170 11.69 15.12 8.10
CA PRO A 170 11.46 14.28 6.92
C PRO A 170 11.46 12.79 7.30
N THR A 171 10.54 12.03 6.72
CA THR A 171 10.41 10.59 6.99
C THR A 171 10.23 9.79 5.72
N SER A 172 10.61 8.51 5.79
CA SER A 172 10.36 7.52 4.74
C SER A 172 9.35 6.46 5.17
N ASN A 173 8.88 6.50 6.42
CA ASN A 173 7.98 5.49 6.96
C ASN A 173 6.75 6.14 7.59
N VAL A 174 5.58 5.54 7.33
CA VAL A 174 4.32 5.85 8.01
C VAL A 174 3.66 4.54 8.42
N GLU A 175 3.26 4.45 9.68
CA GLU A 175 2.55 3.32 10.26
C GLU A 175 1.16 3.77 10.72
N ILE A 176 0.13 3.00 10.42
CA ILE A 176 -1.25 3.28 10.80
C ILE A 176 -1.85 2.02 11.46
N ASP A 177 -2.20 2.14 12.73
CA ASP A 177 -2.79 1.06 13.54
C ASP A 177 -4.31 1.19 13.53
N SER A 178 -5.00 0.19 12.95
CA SER A 178 -6.47 0.18 12.83
C SER A 178 -7.20 0.14 14.18
N THR A 179 -6.52 -0.30 15.24
CA THR A 179 -7.11 -0.39 16.58
C THR A 179 -7.15 0.96 17.30
N LEU A 180 -6.35 1.92 16.84
CA LEU A 180 -6.17 3.22 17.48
C LEU A 180 -6.81 4.38 16.70
N VAL A 181 -7.10 4.19 15.42
CA VAL A 181 -7.67 5.23 14.56
C VAL A 181 -9.17 5.01 14.34
N ASP A 182 -9.86 6.05 13.89
CA ASP A 182 -11.28 5.95 13.50
C ASP A 182 -11.46 5.02 12.31
N GLU A 183 -12.37 4.06 12.41
CA GLU A 183 -12.63 3.04 11.39
C GLU A 183 -13.02 3.64 10.03
N THR A 184 -13.79 4.72 10.02
CA THR A 184 -14.19 5.39 8.78
C THR A 184 -12.99 5.98 8.06
N LYS A 185 -12.10 6.63 8.80
CA LYS A 185 -10.85 7.21 8.25
C LYS A 185 -9.89 6.12 7.79
N TYR A 186 -9.81 5.01 8.52
CA TYR A 186 -9.03 3.84 8.13
C TYR A 186 -9.52 3.26 6.80
N ASN A 187 -10.84 3.07 6.66
CA ASN A 187 -11.45 2.58 5.41
C ASN A 187 -11.28 3.56 4.24
N GLN A 188 -11.27 4.88 4.50
CA GLN A 188 -10.94 5.88 3.48
C GLN A 188 -9.48 5.75 3.01
N LEU A 189 -8.54 5.48 3.92
CA LEU A 189 -7.14 5.23 3.56
C LEU A 189 -7.01 3.96 2.72
N LEU A 190 -7.69 2.87 3.10
CA LEU A 190 -7.73 1.64 2.31
C LEU A 190 -8.27 1.89 0.91
N ALA A 191 -9.37 2.63 0.79
CA ALA A 191 -9.94 3.01 -0.51
C ALA A 191 -8.98 3.83 -1.39
N ILE A 192 -8.08 4.60 -0.80
CA ILE A 192 -7.02 5.31 -1.53
C ILE A 192 -5.93 4.34 -1.98
N LEU A 193 -5.45 3.47 -1.09
CA LEU A 193 -4.35 2.54 -1.34
C LEU A 193 -4.73 1.42 -2.32
N GLU A 194 -5.91 0.86 -2.16
CA GLU A 194 -6.38 -0.30 -2.92
C GLU A 194 -7.23 0.09 -4.14
N GLY A 195 -7.80 1.31 -4.11
CA GLY A 195 -8.83 1.73 -5.05
C GLY A 195 -10.20 1.23 -4.63
N THR A 196 -11.20 1.56 -5.42
CA THR A 196 -12.58 1.10 -5.22
C THR A 196 -13.17 0.61 -6.52
N ASP A 197 -14.04 -0.39 -6.42
CA ASP A 197 -14.79 -0.90 -7.56
C ASP A 197 -15.90 0.06 -7.98
N ASP A 198 -16.35 -0.10 -9.24
CA ASP A 198 -17.57 0.52 -9.72
C ASP A 198 -18.77 0.07 -8.87
N THR A 199 -19.59 1.02 -8.46
CA THR A 199 -20.84 0.71 -7.75
C THR A 199 -22.04 1.06 -8.60
N TYR A 200 -23.09 0.25 -8.47
CA TYR A 200 -24.32 0.42 -9.25
C TYR A 200 -25.52 0.58 -8.29
N THR A 201 -26.15 1.75 -8.35
CA THR A 201 -27.32 2.05 -7.55
C THR A 201 -28.58 1.90 -8.37
N LYS A 202 -29.51 1.08 -7.90
CA LYS A 202 -30.81 0.86 -8.52
C LYS A 202 -31.65 2.14 -8.48
N LEU A 203 -32.27 2.46 -9.60
CA LEU A 203 -33.09 3.66 -9.75
C LEU A 203 -34.55 3.35 -9.48
N GLU A 204 -35.15 4.03 -8.53
CA GLU A 204 -36.56 3.89 -8.17
C GLU A 204 -37.48 4.80 -9.00
N SER A 205 -36.93 5.90 -9.54
CA SER A 205 -37.66 6.87 -10.36
C SER A 205 -36.89 7.23 -11.62
N GLN A 206 -37.62 7.63 -12.65
CA GLN A 206 -37.03 8.04 -13.93
C GLN A 206 -36.17 9.29 -13.75
N PRO A 207 -34.88 9.26 -14.13
CA PRO A 207 -34.03 10.44 -14.15
C PRO A 207 -34.55 11.50 -15.12
N ALA A 208 -34.33 12.78 -14.78
CA ALA A 208 -34.79 13.90 -15.60
C ALA A 208 -34.13 13.91 -17.01
N ASP A 209 -32.93 13.38 -17.11
CA ASP A 209 -32.15 13.29 -18.35
C ASP A 209 -32.32 11.96 -19.10
N TRP A 210 -33.23 11.08 -18.67
CA TRP A 210 -33.46 9.77 -19.26
C TRP A 210 -33.61 9.80 -20.77
N THR A 211 -34.35 10.76 -21.31
CA THR A 211 -34.59 10.84 -22.75
C THR A 211 -33.38 11.26 -23.57
N THR A 212 -32.39 11.88 -22.98
CA THR A 212 -31.18 12.40 -23.63
C THR A 212 -29.94 11.56 -23.33
N ASN A 213 -29.82 11.04 -22.10
CA ASN A 213 -28.62 10.38 -21.59
C ASN A 213 -28.89 8.92 -21.14
N TYR A 214 -29.93 8.26 -21.69
CA TYR A 214 -30.28 6.89 -21.29
C TYR A 214 -29.16 5.87 -21.46
N THR A 215 -28.20 6.14 -22.34
CA THR A 215 -27.02 5.29 -22.55
C THR A 215 -26.02 5.36 -21.37
N ASP A 216 -26.16 6.29 -20.44
CA ASP A 216 -25.30 6.38 -19.25
C ASP A 216 -25.79 5.49 -18.09
N TYR A 217 -26.92 4.83 -18.30
CA TYR A 217 -27.50 3.90 -17.34
C TYR A 217 -27.25 2.45 -17.71
N TYR A 218 -27.48 1.57 -16.76
CA TYR A 218 -27.16 0.13 -16.86
C TYR A 218 -28.38 -0.72 -16.55
N THR A 219 -28.45 -1.88 -17.16
CA THR A 219 -29.38 -2.98 -16.78
C THR A 219 -28.59 -4.10 -16.12
N LYS A 220 -29.22 -4.86 -15.23
CA LYS A 220 -28.62 -5.99 -14.53
C LYS A 220 -29.19 -7.31 -15.03
N SER A 221 -28.30 -8.28 -15.34
CA SER A 221 -28.67 -9.68 -15.62
C SER A 221 -27.74 -10.60 -14.82
N GLY A 222 -28.29 -11.32 -13.85
CA GLY A 222 -27.47 -12.04 -12.85
C GLY A 222 -26.60 -11.03 -12.07
N ASP A 223 -25.29 -11.25 -12.08
CA ASP A 223 -24.31 -10.35 -11.43
C ASP A 223 -23.64 -9.38 -12.39
N THR A 224 -24.11 -9.35 -13.66
CA THR A 224 -23.49 -8.50 -14.70
C THR A 224 -24.35 -7.27 -14.95
N TYR A 225 -23.68 -6.10 -14.97
CA TYR A 225 -24.27 -4.82 -15.36
C TYR A 225 -23.87 -4.50 -16.79
N THR A 226 -24.84 -4.20 -17.63
CA THR A 226 -24.63 -3.88 -19.06
C THR A 226 -25.18 -2.49 -19.32
N LYS A 227 -24.36 -1.64 -19.96
CA LYS A 227 -24.76 -0.31 -20.37
C LYS A 227 -25.95 -0.39 -21.32
N VAL A 228 -26.93 0.50 -21.17
CA VAL A 228 -28.08 0.57 -22.07
C VAL A 228 -27.57 0.89 -23.49
N PRO A 229 -27.85 0.04 -24.48
CA PRO A 229 -27.30 0.23 -25.81
C PRO A 229 -27.86 1.47 -26.51
N GLU A 230 -27.05 2.14 -27.28
CA GLU A 230 -27.49 3.22 -28.16
C GLU A 230 -28.48 2.69 -29.21
N GLY A 231 -29.58 3.41 -29.40
CA GLY A 231 -30.66 3.02 -30.33
C GLY A 231 -31.40 4.22 -30.88
N SER A 232 -32.54 4.01 -31.53
CA SER A 232 -33.36 5.05 -32.13
C SER A 232 -34.09 5.97 -31.15
N GLY A 233 -33.83 5.84 -29.87
CA GLY A 233 -34.36 6.65 -28.78
C GLY A 233 -34.30 5.92 -27.44
N ALA A 234 -34.58 6.63 -26.36
CA ALA A 234 -34.61 6.07 -25.01
C ALA A 234 -35.67 4.95 -24.90
N PRO A 235 -35.37 3.80 -24.32
CA PRO A 235 -36.34 2.78 -24.07
C PRO A 235 -37.43 3.28 -23.07
N THR A 236 -38.59 2.63 -23.11
CA THR A 236 -39.64 2.95 -22.15
C THR A 236 -39.13 2.74 -20.74
N TRP A 237 -39.29 3.75 -19.90
CA TRP A 237 -38.89 3.65 -18.49
C TRP A 237 -39.66 2.56 -17.77
N ALA A 238 -38.96 1.74 -17.04
CA ALA A 238 -39.52 0.77 -16.11
C ALA A 238 -38.79 0.90 -14.77
N ALA A 239 -39.54 1.15 -13.72
CA ALA A 239 -38.99 1.25 -12.37
C ALA A 239 -38.25 -0.04 -12.01
N ASP A 240 -37.22 0.07 -11.20
CA ASP A 240 -36.39 -1.05 -10.72
C ASP A 240 -35.62 -1.83 -11.79
N THR A 241 -35.58 -1.38 -13.02
CA THR A 241 -34.88 -2.06 -14.12
C THR A 241 -33.50 -1.49 -14.39
N TYR A 242 -33.32 -0.20 -14.11
CA TYR A 242 -32.12 0.54 -14.45
C TYR A 242 -31.29 0.95 -13.23
N TYR A 243 -30.01 1.14 -13.45
CA TYR A 243 -29.02 1.46 -12.43
C TYR A 243 -28.18 2.64 -12.90
N SER A 244 -27.85 3.55 -12.00
CA SER A 244 -26.76 4.52 -12.17
C SER A 244 -25.45 3.89 -11.74
N LYS A 245 -24.37 4.23 -12.45
CA LYS A 245 -23.01 3.82 -12.11
C LYS A 245 -22.30 4.96 -11.38
N THR A 246 -21.67 4.64 -10.26
CA THR A 246 -20.64 5.49 -9.68
C THR A 246 -19.30 4.80 -9.97
N GLU A 247 -18.43 5.49 -10.70
CA GLU A 247 -17.12 4.93 -11.06
C GLU A 247 -16.26 4.76 -9.83
N GLY A 248 -15.58 3.62 -9.76
CA GLY A 248 -14.55 3.36 -8.78
C GLY A 248 -13.32 4.24 -8.99
N THR A 249 -12.45 4.25 -8.04
CA THR A 249 -11.19 5.00 -8.07
C THR A 249 -10.01 4.05 -8.22
N ALA A 250 -9.03 4.44 -9.03
CA ALA A 250 -7.79 3.67 -9.12
C ALA A 250 -6.99 3.76 -7.81
N SER A 251 -6.32 2.67 -7.46
CA SER A 251 -5.33 2.63 -6.40
C SER A 251 -4.26 3.70 -6.62
N ARG A 252 -3.88 4.42 -5.57
CA ARG A 252 -2.81 5.42 -5.59
C ARG A 252 -2.08 5.51 -4.24
N LEU A 253 -0.85 5.96 -4.29
CA LEU A 253 -0.09 6.28 -3.08
C LEU A 253 -0.60 7.60 -2.48
N PRO A 254 -1.10 7.62 -1.23
CA PRO A 254 -1.39 8.88 -0.55
C PRO A 254 -0.09 9.62 -0.19
N SER A 255 -0.09 10.93 -0.25
CA SER A 255 0.99 11.72 0.34
C SER A 255 0.89 11.74 1.87
N ILE A 256 2.01 11.96 2.56
CA ILE A 256 2.00 12.06 4.04
C ILE A 256 1.10 13.22 4.51
N ALA A 257 1.04 14.33 3.75
CA ALA A 257 0.16 15.46 4.05
C ALA A 257 -1.34 15.08 3.94
N GLU A 258 -1.72 14.23 2.98
CA GLU A 258 -3.09 13.69 2.89
C GLU A 258 -3.41 12.80 4.08
N ILE A 259 -2.48 11.91 4.47
CA ILE A 259 -2.63 11.05 5.66
C ILE A 259 -2.77 11.94 6.91
N GLN A 260 -1.91 12.93 7.07
CA GLN A 260 -1.98 13.88 8.18
C GLN A 260 -3.34 14.59 8.21
N THR A 261 -3.83 15.08 7.07
CA THR A 261 -5.14 15.73 6.97
C THR A 261 -6.28 14.77 7.33
N LEU A 262 -6.22 13.53 6.83
CA LEU A 262 -7.23 12.52 7.09
C LEU A 262 -7.35 12.19 8.59
N PHE A 263 -6.24 12.05 9.29
CA PHE A 263 -6.24 11.63 10.70
C PHE A 263 -6.20 12.78 11.71
N SER A 264 -5.79 14.00 11.34
CA SER A 264 -5.77 15.16 12.25
C SER A 264 -7.12 15.88 12.41
N ALA A 265 -8.05 15.71 11.46
CA ALA A 265 -9.39 16.29 11.55
C ALA A 265 -10.26 15.48 12.53
N GLY A 266 -10.20 15.80 13.82
CA GLY A 266 -11.00 15.20 14.88
C GLY A 266 -11.10 16.13 16.08
#